data_1830204c2352aa25bcf7b5c690c3d8c8
#
_entry.id   1830204c2352aa25bcf7b5c690c3d8c8
#
_cell.length_a   1.000
_cell.length_b   1.000
_cell.length_c   1.000
_cell.angle_alpha   90.00
_cell.angle_beta   90.00
_cell.angle_gamma   90.00
#
_symmetry.space_group_name_H-M   'P 1'
#
loop_
_entity.id
_entity.type
_entity.pdbx_description
1 polymer ?
#
loop_
_entity_poly.entity_id
_entity_poly.type
_entity_poly.pdbx_seq_one_letter_code
_entity_poly.pdbx_strand_id
1 'polypeptide(L)'
;MTKLSRVLVLSIYSLTLCGCQLGNPGTPTTLPAGSVAGFVVSSGPVAGATVTVYGPGGAVASTRTDDSGYFAVSLQALSGTMNVSVSGGSSPGGATGSSAPPGPLNGVFSYQEGHATEIAVTPFTTAAASLASFFVTQGLSLGAASAKANGEFTDWLGFDEANVVPILESQLTTAQPFDAGVRYGLVIAALSQWARSQGVQTPATITTTMVSDVANDGVLNGQGAQGALFLGSEPLSPEAYRNGIANALIQVAASEPAGTPASLSGPNATAVIAYARSLAQGPVALFGNETPPPFAASPLALNVPAWPTWIHGSFLVSGSVMDPFALPATVTVTVDGQAYSPLQAAPAFAFSLNTMALTDGQHSVVITARDAAGLAASVSRTLGVDNSPPRACLLVYAPLVPTFIVSGQWQDISGVVAATINGFPAQLSGTDIWYGTAPLSAGPLVLTLTDAAGNVNTFSWPVSPLSNPAPCP
;
A
#
# COMPACT_ATOMS: atom_id res chain seq x y z
N MET A 1 49.35 -56.84 24.53
CA MET A 1 48.48 -56.25 23.49
C MET A 1 47.38 -55.49 24.15
N THR A 2 47.60 -54.22 24.35
CA THR A 2 46.80 -53.30 25.17
C THR A 2 45.80 -52.56 24.27
N LYS A 3 44.50 -52.71 24.53
CA LYS A 3 43.44 -51.93 23.89
C LYS A 3 43.27 -50.57 24.55
N LEU A 4 43.59 -49.51 23.84
CA LEU A 4 43.25 -48.14 24.23
C LEU A 4 41.78 -47.84 23.88
N SER A 5 40.96 -47.64 24.92
CA SER A 5 39.62 -47.04 24.76
C SER A 5 39.77 -45.52 24.69
N ARG A 6 39.38 -44.91 23.59
CA ARG A 6 39.20 -43.45 23.45
C ARG A 6 37.83 -43.06 24.00
N VAL A 7 37.84 -42.34 25.07
CA VAL A 7 36.67 -41.64 25.60
C VAL A 7 36.48 -40.34 24.77
N LEU A 8 35.41 -40.26 24.01
CA LEU A 8 35.02 -39.02 23.31
C LEU A 8 34.25 -38.12 24.28
N VAL A 9 34.87 -37.07 24.77
CA VAL A 9 34.18 -36.04 25.54
C VAL A 9 33.49 -35.09 24.60
N LEU A 10 32.16 -35.24 24.53
CA LEU A 10 31.29 -34.32 23.75
C LEU A 10 31.05 -33.05 24.60
N SER A 11 31.82 -31.99 24.35
CA SER A 11 31.58 -30.67 24.93
C SER A 11 30.36 -30.07 24.26
N ILE A 12 29.22 -30.06 24.94
CA ILE A 12 28.05 -29.32 24.54
C ILE A 12 28.34 -27.84 24.84
N TYR A 13 28.69 -27.08 23.82
CA TYR A 13 28.67 -25.62 23.90
C TYR A 13 27.21 -25.19 23.89
N SER A 14 26.71 -24.80 25.05
CA SER A 14 25.48 -24.01 25.17
C SER A 14 25.74 -22.64 24.52
N LEU A 15 25.25 -22.47 23.30
CA LEU A 15 25.19 -21.16 22.68
C LEU A 15 24.08 -20.38 23.40
N THR A 16 24.48 -19.64 24.43
CA THR A 16 23.63 -18.60 25.00
C THR A 16 23.51 -17.50 23.93
N LEU A 17 22.42 -17.50 23.19
CA LEU A 17 22.03 -16.36 22.38
C LEU A 17 21.76 -15.20 23.36
N CYS A 18 22.79 -14.39 23.57
CA CYS A 18 22.63 -13.09 24.20
C CYS A 18 21.84 -12.21 23.24
N GLY A 19 20.50 -12.26 23.31
CA GLY A 19 19.64 -11.27 22.70
C GLY A 19 19.97 -9.94 23.40
N CYS A 20 20.69 -9.07 22.73
CA CYS A 20 20.80 -7.67 23.13
C CYS A 20 19.41 -7.05 23.04
N GLN A 21 18.60 -7.14 24.08
CA GLN A 21 17.50 -6.24 24.30
C GLN A 21 18.08 -4.84 24.47
N LEU A 22 17.83 -3.97 23.49
CA LEU A 22 18.03 -2.53 23.66
C LEU A 22 16.99 -2.07 24.69
N GLY A 23 17.38 -2.10 25.95
CA GLY A 23 16.55 -1.68 27.06
C GLY A 23 16.10 -0.23 26.87
N ASN A 24 14.84 0.02 27.06
CA ASN A 24 14.29 1.34 27.28
C ASN A 24 15.06 1.98 28.47
N PRO A 25 15.51 3.26 28.41
CA PRO A 25 16.21 3.87 29.50
C PRO A 25 15.34 3.90 30.77
N GLY A 26 15.64 3.04 31.71
CA GLY A 26 14.90 2.89 32.98
C GLY A 26 14.48 1.46 33.33
N THR A 27 14.46 0.50 32.37
CA THR A 27 14.18 -0.89 32.69
C THR A 27 15.42 -1.58 33.28
N PRO A 28 15.29 -2.34 34.35
CA PRO A 28 16.40 -3.14 34.87
C PRO A 28 16.82 -4.17 33.82
N THR A 29 18.12 -4.29 33.59
CA THR A 29 18.71 -5.23 32.62
C THR A 29 18.43 -6.71 32.93
N THR A 30 17.98 -7.01 34.13
CA THR A 30 17.51 -8.33 34.58
C THR A 30 16.35 -8.15 35.54
N LEU A 31 15.21 -8.77 35.24
CA LEU A 31 14.08 -8.80 36.16
C LEU A 31 14.43 -9.66 37.38
N PRO A 32 14.07 -9.23 38.59
CA PRO A 32 14.26 -10.05 39.78
C PRO A 32 13.48 -11.36 39.68
N ALA A 33 14.06 -12.45 40.16
CA ALA A 33 13.36 -13.70 40.29
C ALA A 33 12.06 -13.54 41.12
N GLY A 34 10.96 -14.15 40.70
CA GLY A 34 9.68 -14.02 41.40
C GLY A 34 8.94 -12.70 41.09
N SER A 35 9.32 -12.00 40.03
CA SER A 35 8.61 -10.78 39.58
C SER A 35 7.89 -10.96 38.26
N VAL A 36 6.83 -10.17 38.09
CA VAL A 36 6.17 -9.92 36.82
C VAL A 36 6.39 -8.44 36.49
N ALA A 37 6.86 -8.18 35.29
CA ALA A 37 7.03 -6.83 34.79
C ALA A 37 6.50 -6.75 33.37
N GLY A 38 6.30 -5.54 32.86
CA GLY A 38 5.84 -5.39 31.50
C GLY A 38 5.41 -3.99 31.18
N PHE A 39 4.73 -3.88 30.04
CA PHE A 39 4.27 -2.60 29.52
C PHE A 39 2.76 -2.62 29.28
N VAL A 40 2.12 -1.51 29.64
CA VAL A 40 0.73 -1.22 29.31
C VAL A 40 0.70 -0.25 28.15
N VAL A 41 0.12 -0.71 27.05
CA VAL A 41 0.05 0.05 25.80
C VAL A 41 -1.37 0.02 25.24
N SER A 42 -1.90 1.20 24.91
CA SER A 42 -3.17 1.35 24.18
C SER A 42 -2.88 1.88 22.76
N SER A 43 -3.05 3.16 22.50
CA SER A 43 -2.53 3.85 21.30
C SER A 43 -1.11 4.35 21.46
N GLY A 44 -0.57 4.24 22.65
CA GLY A 44 0.75 4.62 23.12
C GLY A 44 0.92 4.11 24.53
N PRO A 45 2.03 4.41 25.22
CA PRO A 45 2.26 3.99 26.59
C PRO A 45 1.17 4.54 27.52
N VAL A 46 0.71 3.73 28.47
CA VAL A 46 -0.32 4.14 29.43
C VAL A 46 0.36 4.52 30.75
N ALA A 47 0.45 5.81 31.02
CA ALA A 47 1.07 6.36 32.20
C ALA A 47 0.12 6.45 33.40
N GLY A 48 0.61 6.17 34.60
CA GLY A 48 -0.10 6.35 35.88
C GLY A 48 -1.29 5.42 36.10
N ALA A 49 -1.41 4.37 35.30
CA ALA A 49 -2.49 3.36 35.47
C ALA A 49 -2.24 2.45 36.67
N THR A 50 -3.29 2.01 37.32
CA THR A 50 -3.22 0.96 38.35
C THR A 50 -3.24 -0.40 37.68
N VAL A 51 -2.19 -1.19 37.90
CA VAL A 51 -2.06 -2.57 37.44
C VAL A 51 -2.30 -3.50 38.62
N THR A 52 -3.26 -4.40 38.51
CA THR A 52 -3.58 -5.40 39.53
C THR A 52 -3.44 -6.79 38.94
N VAL A 53 -2.65 -7.64 39.60
CA VAL A 53 -2.50 -9.05 39.23
C VAL A 53 -3.40 -9.88 40.14
N TYR A 54 -4.14 -10.82 39.54
CA TYR A 54 -5.03 -11.73 40.18
C TYR A 54 -4.54 -13.17 39.99
N GLY A 55 -4.41 -13.89 41.09
CA GLY A 55 -4.19 -15.32 41.10
C GLY A 55 -5.49 -16.09 41.37
N PRO A 56 -5.41 -17.43 41.59
CA PRO A 56 -6.58 -18.29 41.85
C PRO A 56 -7.42 -17.87 43.07
N GLY A 57 -6.85 -17.16 44.02
CA GLY A 57 -7.50 -16.69 45.25
C GLY A 57 -7.97 -15.23 45.23
N GLY A 58 -7.85 -14.51 44.11
CA GLY A 58 -8.20 -13.11 44.01
C GLY A 58 -6.97 -12.20 43.75
N ALA A 59 -7.06 -10.91 44.08
CA ALA A 59 -5.97 -9.97 43.91
C ALA A 59 -4.77 -10.35 44.76
N VAL A 60 -3.59 -10.47 44.14
CA VAL A 60 -2.36 -10.91 44.79
C VAL A 60 -1.29 -9.82 44.83
N ALA A 61 -1.32 -8.86 43.91
CA ALA A 61 -0.39 -7.73 43.89
C ALA A 61 -0.95 -6.56 43.08
N SER A 62 -0.51 -5.35 43.39
CA SER A 62 -0.88 -4.14 42.66
C SER A 62 0.28 -3.15 42.61
N THR A 63 0.38 -2.43 41.51
CA THR A 63 1.38 -1.38 41.27
C THR A 63 0.81 -0.30 40.34
N ARG A 64 1.63 0.69 39.96
CA ARG A 64 1.30 1.69 38.96
C ARG A 64 2.30 1.66 37.82
N THR A 65 1.83 2.01 36.64
CA THR A 65 2.71 2.27 35.50
C THR A 65 3.43 3.59 35.64
N ASP A 66 4.67 3.64 35.16
CA ASP A 66 5.41 4.88 34.96
C ASP A 66 5.00 5.60 33.67
N ASP A 67 5.71 6.68 33.33
CA ASP A 67 5.42 7.49 32.13
C ASP A 67 5.66 6.73 30.82
N SER A 68 6.44 5.67 30.84
CA SER A 68 6.69 4.78 29.70
C SER A 68 5.65 3.65 29.58
N GLY A 69 4.70 3.58 30.50
CA GLY A 69 3.76 2.47 30.63
C GLY A 69 4.34 1.22 31.29
N TYR A 70 5.61 1.28 31.77
CA TYR A 70 6.25 0.16 32.43
C TYR A 70 5.72 -0.04 33.84
N PHE A 71 5.58 -1.30 34.24
CA PHE A 71 5.26 -1.71 35.60
C PHE A 71 6.09 -2.91 36.02
N ALA A 72 6.29 -3.07 37.32
CA ALA A 72 6.89 -4.26 37.91
C ALA A 72 6.24 -4.56 39.27
N VAL A 73 6.01 -5.84 39.55
CA VAL A 73 5.41 -6.32 40.79
C VAL A 73 5.99 -7.67 41.15
N SER A 74 6.20 -7.89 42.46
CA SER A 74 6.68 -9.17 42.96
C SER A 74 5.50 -10.10 43.27
N LEU A 75 5.56 -11.33 42.75
CA LEU A 75 4.62 -12.40 43.05
C LEU A 75 5.33 -13.47 43.85
N GLN A 76 5.08 -13.50 45.14
CA GLN A 76 5.68 -14.51 46.02
C GLN A 76 4.89 -15.80 46.06
N ALA A 77 5.57 -16.93 46.02
CA ALA A 77 5.03 -18.28 46.27
C ALA A 77 3.73 -18.66 45.50
N LEU A 78 3.65 -18.22 44.25
CA LEU A 78 2.52 -18.47 43.38
C LEU A 78 2.98 -19.17 42.10
N SER A 79 2.12 -19.98 41.53
CA SER A 79 2.27 -20.57 40.21
C SER A 79 0.89 -20.80 39.57
N GLY A 80 0.85 -20.76 38.26
CA GLY A 80 -0.36 -21.03 37.50
C GLY A 80 -0.75 -19.88 36.58
N THR A 81 -2.01 -19.93 36.13
CA THR A 81 -2.54 -18.88 35.25
C THR A 81 -2.98 -17.69 36.09
N MET A 82 -2.46 -16.52 35.71
CA MET A 82 -2.73 -15.24 36.32
C MET A 82 -3.51 -14.34 35.37
N ASN A 83 -4.35 -13.47 35.93
CA ASN A 83 -4.95 -12.36 35.22
C ASN A 83 -4.30 -11.04 35.62
N VAL A 84 -4.11 -10.15 34.69
CA VAL A 84 -3.75 -8.76 34.93
C VAL A 84 -4.87 -7.84 34.49
N SER A 85 -5.24 -6.90 35.33
CA SER A 85 -6.23 -5.87 35.01
C SER A 85 -5.62 -4.48 35.21
N VAL A 86 -5.87 -3.61 34.24
CA VAL A 86 -5.38 -2.25 34.24
C VAL A 86 -6.55 -1.28 34.24
N SER A 87 -6.48 -0.29 35.12
CA SER A 87 -7.52 0.73 35.25
C SER A 87 -6.94 2.12 35.45
N GLY A 88 -7.64 3.12 34.93
CA GLY A 88 -7.19 4.51 34.95
C GLY A 88 -5.99 4.76 34.06
N GLY A 89 -5.20 5.75 34.41
CA GLY A 89 -4.07 6.20 33.61
C GLY A 89 -4.46 7.05 32.41
N SER A 90 -3.45 7.45 31.67
CA SER A 90 -3.61 8.22 30.44
C SER A 90 -2.67 7.71 29.38
N SER A 91 -3.16 7.64 28.15
CA SER A 91 -2.34 7.34 26.97
C SER A 91 -2.30 8.55 26.06
N PRO A 92 -1.14 8.93 25.48
CA PRO A 92 -1.11 9.97 24.47
C PRO A 92 -2.04 9.57 23.34
N GLY A 93 -2.98 10.45 23.00
CA GLY A 93 -3.92 10.21 21.92
C GLY A 93 -3.23 10.40 20.58
N GLY A 94 -2.49 9.41 20.07
CA GLY A 94 -1.93 9.38 18.72
C GLY A 94 -1.65 10.77 18.10
N ALA A 95 -1.95 10.96 16.82
CA ALA A 95 -1.74 12.22 16.09
C ALA A 95 -2.54 13.46 16.61
N THR A 96 -3.47 13.29 17.54
CA THR A 96 -4.26 14.41 18.10
C THR A 96 -3.62 15.08 19.32
N GLY A 97 -2.57 14.49 19.90
CA GLY A 97 -1.88 15.06 21.07
C GLY A 97 -2.73 15.16 22.35
N SER A 98 -4.00 14.77 22.32
CA SER A 98 -4.87 14.78 23.48
C SER A 98 -4.75 13.48 24.26
N SER A 99 -4.48 13.60 25.56
CA SER A 99 -4.47 12.45 26.47
C SER A 99 -5.89 11.91 26.69
N ALA A 100 -6.11 10.64 26.46
CA ALA A 100 -7.38 9.98 26.66
C ALA A 100 -7.25 8.77 27.60
N PRO A 101 -8.28 8.43 28.40
CA PRO A 101 -8.26 7.19 29.15
C PRO A 101 -8.24 5.99 28.18
N PRO A 102 -7.38 4.98 28.42
CA PRO A 102 -7.21 3.84 27.51
C PRO A 102 -8.38 2.87 27.50
N GLY A 103 -9.36 3.04 28.38
CA GLY A 103 -10.34 2.01 28.70
C GLY A 103 -9.75 0.92 29.60
N PRO A 104 -10.57 -0.06 30.04
CA PRO A 104 -10.06 -1.20 30.78
C PRO A 104 -9.21 -2.08 29.84
N LEU A 105 -7.98 -2.39 30.26
CA LEU A 105 -7.08 -3.31 29.58
C LEU A 105 -6.84 -4.53 30.46
N ASN A 106 -6.74 -5.70 29.88
CA ASN A 106 -6.54 -6.95 30.57
C ASN A 106 -5.55 -7.86 29.85
N GLY A 107 -5.04 -8.86 30.56
CA GLY A 107 -4.24 -9.92 29.98
C GLY A 107 -4.31 -11.17 30.83
N VAL A 108 -4.07 -12.32 30.22
CA VAL A 108 -3.99 -13.63 30.88
C VAL A 108 -2.65 -14.25 30.51
N PHE A 109 -1.89 -14.66 31.53
CA PHE A 109 -0.54 -15.19 31.32
C PHE A 109 -0.27 -16.36 32.29
N SER A 110 0.74 -17.16 31.96
CA SER A 110 1.23 -18.21 32.83
C SER A 110 2.40 -17.71 33.66
N TYR A 111 2.39 -17.99 34.95
CA TYR A 111 3.44 -17.61 35.87
C TYR A 111 3.98 -18.84 36.62
N GLN A 112 5.29 -18.91 36.76
CA GLN A 112 5.98 -19.95 37.54
C GLN A 112 6.74 -19.31 38.69
N GLU A 113 6.53 -19.84 39.89
CA GLU A 113 7.19 -19.38 41.10
C GLU A 113 8.72 -19.29 40.90
N GLY A 114 9.30 -18.22 41.39
CA GLY A 114 10.77 -17.98 41.34
C GLY A 114 11.28 -17.57 39.94
N HIS A 115 10.43 -17.52 38.89
CA HIS A 115 10.81 -17.04 37.58
C HIS A 115 10.47 -15.56 37.43
N ALA A 116 11.23 -14.87 36.61
CA ALA A 116 10.87 -13.55 36.12
C ALA A 116 10.00 -13.72 34.89
N THR A 117 8.89 -13.01 34.80
CA THR A 117 7.96 -13.06 33.66
C THR A 117 7.76 -11.66 33.12
N GLU A 118 7.95 -11.49 31.82
CA GLU A 118 7.67 -10.23 31.12
C GLU A 118 6.39 -10.39 30.31
N ILE A 119 5.48 -9.40 30.41
CA ILE A 119 4.19 -9.42 29.72
C ILE A 119 3.88 -8.09 29.07
N ALA A 120 3.04 -8.11 28.05
CA ALA A 120 2.41 -6.92 27.47
C ALA A 120 0.92 -6.88 27.85
N VAL A 121 0.38 -5.71 28.13
CA VAL A 121 -1.05 -5.47 28.33
C VAL A 121 -1.53 -4.47 27.28
N THR A 122 -2.26 -4.95 26.31
CA THR A 122 -2.62 -4.23 25.08
C THR A 122 -4.08 -4.47 24.71
N PRO A 123 -4.60 -3.80 23.66
CA PRO A 123 -5.90 -4.14 23.09
C PRO A 123 -6.04 -5.63 22.69
N PHE A 124 -4.98 -6.24 22.14
CA PHE A 124 -5.00 -7.62 21.69
C PHE A 124 -5.01 -8.61 22.85
N THR A 125 -4.15 -8.41 23.87
CA THR A 125 -4.20 -9.24 25.08
C THR A 125 -5.52 -9.07 25.85
N THR A 126 -6.17 -7.90 25.73
CA THR A 126 -7.49 -7.66 26.32
C THR A 126 -8.56 -8.48 25.61
N ALA A 127 -8.54 -8.53 24.28
CA ALA A 127 -9.45 -9.38 23.51
C ALA A 127 -9.15 -10.86 23.76
N ALA A 128 -7.88 -11.27 23.84
CA ALA A 128 -7.48 -12.64 24.16
C ALA A 128 -7.96 -13.05 25.58
N ALA A 129 -7.88 -12.17 26.58
CA ALA A 129 -8.42 -12.44 27.91
C ALA A 129 -9.94 -12.62 27.90
N SER A 130 -10.65 -11.87 27.08
CA SER A 130 -12.10 -12.05 26.87
C SER A 130 -12.41 -13.39 26.18
N LEU A 131 -11.67 -13.74 25.15
CA LEU A 131 -11.77 -15.03 24.45
C LEU A 131 -11.46 -16.20 25.41
N ALA A 132 -10.45 -16.08 26.27
CA ALA A 132 -10.18 -17.07 27.29
C ALA A 132 -11.37 -17.24 28.25
N SER A 133 -12.00 -16.14 28.66
CA SER A 133 -13.22 -16.18 29.49
C SER A 133 -14.35 -16.90 28.76
N PHE A 134 -14.56 -16.68 27.48
CA PHE A 134 -15.50 -17.41 26.66
C PHE A 134 -15.20 -18.92 26.68
N PHE A 135 -13.94 -19.33 26.43
CA PHE A 135 -13.56 -20.75 26.45
C PHE A 135 -13.74 -21.41 27.84
N VAL A 136 -13.60 -20.64 28.93
CA VAL A 136 -13.95 -21.15 30.27
C VAL A 136 -15.45 -21.46 30.36
N THR A 137 -16.33 -20.63 29.78
CA THR A 137 -17.77 -20.93 29.74
C THR A 137 -18.10 -22.20 28.93
N GLN A 138 -17.19 -22.54 27.96
CA GLN A 138 -17.29 -23.78 27.17
C GLN A 138 -16.67 -24.99 27.87
N GLY A 139 -16.28 -24.86 29.15
CA GLY A 139 -15.80 -25.96 29.99
C GLY A 139 -14.27 -26.17 29.98
N LEU A 140 -13.48 -25.32 29.40
CA LEU A 140 -12.01 -25.39 29.52
C LEU A 140 -11.57 -24.90 30.91
N SER A 141 -10.49 -25.49 31.46
CA SER A 141 -9.80 -24.87 32.58
C SER A 141 -9.21 -23.51 32.18
N LEU A 142 -9.04 -22.58 33.13
CA LEU A 142 -8.50 -21.25 32.86
C LEU A 142 -7.15 -21.34 32.13
N GLY A 143 -6.27 -22.25 32.51
CA GLY A 143 -4.96 -22.44 31.86
C GLY A 143 -5.09 -22.90 30.39
N ALA A 144 -5.96 -23.87 30.13
CA ALA A 144 -6.20 -24.35 28.77
C ALA A 144 -6.91 -23.27 27.92
N ALA A 145 -7.85 -22.55 28.50
CA ALA A 145 -8.55 -21.44 27.86
C ALA A 145 -7.60 -20.29 27.48
N SER A 146 -6.73 -19.89 28.41
CA SER A 146 -5.70 -18.88 28.18
C SER A 146 -4.72 -19.28 27.08
N ALA A 147 -4.19 -20.51 27.15
CA ALA A 147 -3.27 -21.01 26.13
C ALA A 147 -3.92 -21.04 24.74
N LYS A 148 -5.20 -21.47 24.67
CA LYS A 148 -5.95 -21.48 23.41
C LYS A 148 -6.18 -20.07 22.88
N ALA A 149 -6.67 -19.16 23.70
CA ALA A 149 -6.98 -17.79 23.31
C ALA A 149 -5.73 -17.04 22.81
N ASN A 150 -4.65 -17.06 23.59
CA ASN A 150 -3.37 -16.45 23.17
C ASN A 150 -2.83 -17.13 21.91
N GLY A 151 -2.98 -18.47 21.77
CA GLY A 151 -2.60 -19.18 20.55
C GLY A 151 -3.32 -18.70 19.29
N GLU A 152 -4.62 -18.43 19.37
CA GLU A 152 -5.40 -17.93 18.22
C GLU A 152 -4.99 -16.51 17.82
N PHE A 153 -4.66 -15.63 18.78
CA PHE A 153 -4.10 -14.32 18.48
C PHE A 153 -2.67 -14.41 17.95
N THR A 154 -1.84 -15.30 18.52
CA THR A 154 -0.49 -15.59 18.02
C THR A 154 -0.51 -16.07 16.56
N ASP A 155 -1.43 -16.96 16.20
CA ASP A 155 -1.60 -17.47 14.84
C ASP A 155 -1.96 -16.34 13.86
N TRP A 156 -2.78 -15.38 14.29
CA TRP A 156 -3.13 -14.22 13.45
C TRP A 156 -1.99 -13.22 13.35
N LEU A 157 -1.43 -12.80 14.50
CA LEU A 157 -0.44 -11.73 14.58
C LEU A 157 0.96 -12.19 14.14
N GLY A 158 1.23 -13.51 14.18
CA GLY A 158 2.54 -14.09 13.86
C GLY A 158 3.60 -13.87 14.94
N PHE A 159 3.19 -13.59 16.18
CA PHE A 159 4.03 -13.50 17.38
C PHE A 159 3.17 -13.66 18.65
N ASP A 160 3.78 -14.04 19.75
CA ASP A 160 3.13 -14.19 21.07
C ASP A 160 2.84 -12.81 21.68
N GLU A 161 1.58 -12.36 21.55
CA GLU A 161 1.13 -11.04 21.99
C GLU A 161 1.16 -10.87 23.52
N ALA A 162 1.15 -11.94 24.27
CA ALA A 162 1.19 -11.90 25.74
C ALA A 162 2.62 -11.66 26.27
N ASN A 163 3.64 -12.18 25.60
CA ASN A 163 5.03 -12.18 26.06
C ASN A 163 5.98 -11.30 25.21
N VAL A 164 5.56 -10.87 24.04
CA VAL A 164 6.33 -9.92 23.23
C VAL A 164 6.04 -8.49 23.68
N VAL A 165 7.08 -7.72 23.99
CA VAL A 165 6.96 -6.30 24.31
C VAL A 165 6.85 -5.49 23.01
N PRO A 166 5.81 -4.67 22.83
CA PRO A 166 5.69 -3.81 21.66
C PRO A 166 6.72 -2.69 21.69
N ILE A 167 7.38 -2.44 20.55
CA ILE A 167 8.26 -1.30 20.32
C ILE A 167 7.46 -0.24 19.59
N LEU A 168 7.21 0.89 20.26
CA LEU A 168 6.36 1.96 19.73
C LEU A 168 7.14 2.85 18.73
N GLU A 169 6.41 3.57 17.87
CA GLU A 169 7.00 4.51 16.89
C GLU A 169 8.05 5.43 17.49
N SER A 170 7.78 6.00 18.67
CA SER A 170 8.71 6.90 19.37
C SER A 170 10.01 6.22 19.85
N GLN A 171 10.08 4.91 19.83
CA GLN A 171 11.21 4.08 20.27
C GLN A 171 11.98 3.49 19.08
N LEU A 172 11.48 3.65 17.85
CA LEU A 172 12.10 3.09 16.66
C LEU A 172 13.45 3.78 16.36
N THR A 173 14.46 2.97 16.12
CA THR A 173 15.78 3.41 15.66
C THR A 173 16.11 2.76 14.31
N THR A 174 16.94 3.42 13.50
CA THR A 174 17.33 2.92 12.17
C THR A 174 18.11 1.59 12.20
N ALA A 175 18.64 1.21 13.35
CA ALA A 175 19.45 -0.01 13.52
C ALA A 175 18.63 -1.23 13.97
N GLN A 176 17.35 -1.05 14.30
CA GLN A 176 16.53 -2.16 14.78
C GLN A 176 16.10 -3.08 13.63
N PRO A 177 16.06 -4.42 13.85
CA PRO A 177 15.46 -5.35 12.91
C PRO A 177 13.93 -5.19 12.89
N PHE A 178 13.29 -5.62 11.82
CA PHE A 178 11.83 -5.75 11.74
C PHE A 178 11.39 -7.05 12.44
N ASP A 179 11.53 -7.07 13.76
CA ASP A 179 11.22 -8.21 14.63
C ASP A 179 9.79 -8.22 15.17
N ALA A 180 9.49 -9.13 16.08
CA ALA A 180 8.18 -9.26 16.70
C ALA A 180 7.77 -8.00 17.49
N GLY A 181 8.70 -7.36 18.20
CA GLY A 181 8.42 -6.15 18.98
C GLY A 181 8.04 -4.96 18.08
N VAL A 182 8.78 -4.76 16.96
CA VAL A 182 8.46 -3.74 15.96
C VAL A 182 7.13 -4.03 15.29
N ARG A 183 6.88 -5.29 14.89
CA ARG A 183 5.58 -5.69 14.30
C ARG A 183 4.43 -5.44 15.26
N TYR A 184 4.64 -5.71 16.55
CA TYR A 184 3.61 -5.49 17.56
C TYR A 184 3.29 -4.00 17.72
N GLY A 185 4.30 -3.14 17.86
CA GLY A 185 4.08 -1.69 17.92
C GLY A 185 3.33 -1.17 16.70
N LEU A 186 3.73 -1.65 15.51
CA LEU A 186 3.11 -1.26 14.24
C LEU A 186 1.63 -1.70 14.13
N VAL A 187 1.28 -2.91 14.61
CA VAL A 187 -0.12 -3.38 14.62
C VAL A 187 -0.98 -2.60 15.61
N ILE A 188 -0.45 -2.23 16.77
CA ILE A 188 -1.16 -1.36 17.73
C ILE A 188 -1.42 0.02 17.11
N ALA A 189 -0.42 0.60 16.45
CA ALA A 189 -0.59 1.86 15.72
C ALA A 189 -1.63 1.73 14.59
N ALA A 190 -1.59 0.61 13.84
CA ALA A 190 -2.55 0.29 12.79
C ALA A 190 -3.98 0.16 13.32
N LEU A 191 -4.18 -0.51 14.45
CA LEU A 191 -5.49 -0.61 15.09
C LEU A 191 -6.07 0.78 15.41
N SER A 192 -5.23 1.67 15.94
CA SER A 192 -5.60 3.05 16.26
C SER A 192 -5.87 3.88 14.99
N GLN A 193 -5.07 3.68 13.94
CA GLN A 193 -5.25 4.35 12.64
C GLN A 193 -6.54 3.91 11.96
N TRP A 194 -6.85 2.61 11.98
CA TRP A 194 -8.11 2.10 11.44
C TRP A 194 -9.32 2.69 12.16
N ALA A 195 -9.32 2.70 13.49
CA ALA A 195 -10.40 3.33 14.26
C ALA A 195 -10.61 4.80 13.86
N ARG A 196 -9.52 5.58 13.75
CA ARG A 196 -9.59 6.99 13.30
C ARG A 196 -10.15 7.15 11.90
N SER A 197 -9.77 6.27 10.96
CA SER A 197 -10.29 6.32 9.58
C SER A 197 -11.80 6.11 9.51
N GLN A 198 -12.36 5.40 10.50
CA GLN A 198 -13.81 5.20 10.64
C GLN A 198 -14.49 6.28 11.50
N GLY A 199 -13.82 7.37 11.80
CA GLY A 199 -14.36 8.47 12.60
C GLY A 199 -14.41 8.21 14.11
N VAL A 200 -13.80 7.14 14.58
CA VAL A 200 -13.74 6.79 16.01
C VAL A 200 -12.59 7.51 16.68
N GLN A 201 -12.94 8.37 17.65
CA GLN A 201 -11.97 9.28 18.29
C GLN A 201 -11.18 8.62 19.42
N THR A 202 -11.68 7.53 19.99
CA THR A 202 -11.05 6.87 21.16
C THR A 202 -10.59 5.45 20.80
N PRO A 203 -9.30 5.14 20.96
CA PRO A 203 -8.78 3.79 20.76
C PRO A 203 -9.45 2.73 21.64
N ALA A 204 -9.96 3.13 22.81
CA ALA A 204 -10.72 2.25 23.67
C ALA A 204 -11.95 1.64 23.00
N THR A 205 -12.58 2.35 22.06
CA THR A 205 -13.79 1.85 21.36
C THR A 205 -13.50 0.57 20.57
N ILE A 206 -12.43 0.54 19.76
CA ILE A 206 -12.11 -0.67 18.98
C ILE A 206 -11.74 -1.84 19.91
N THR A 207 -11.04 -1.58 21.02
CA THR A 207 -10.74 -2.59 22.02
C THR A 207 -12.02 -3.19 22.61
N THR A 208 -12.95 -2.33 23.05
CA THR A 208 -14.25 -2.82 23.62
C THR A 208 -15.10 -3.53 22.59
N THR A 209 -15.03 -3.14 21.33
CA THR A 209 -15.74 -3.81 20.25
C THR A 209 -15.18 -5.21 19.99
N MET A 210 -13.85 -5.36 19.90
CA MET A 210 -13.21 -6.69 19.80
C MET A 210 -13.53 -7.58 20.99
N VAL A 211 -13.50 -7.03 22.21
CA VAL A 211 -13.89 -7.75 23.44
C VAL A 211 -15.33 -8.26 23.37
N SER A 212 -16.26 -7.40 22.91
CA SER A 212 -17.68 -7.76 22.79
C SER A 212 -17.94 -8.82 21.74
N ASP A 213 -17.15 -8.80 20.66
CA ASP A 213 -17.22 -9.75 19.55
C ASP A 213 -16.80 -11.16 20.03
N VAL A 214 -15.56 -11.31 20.49
CA VAL A 214 -15.05 -12.61 20.95
C VAL A 214 -15.75 -13.14 22.18
N ALA A 215 -16.35 -12.29 23.02
CA ALA A 215 -17.12 -12.70 24.18
C ALA A 215 -18.45 -13.36 23.82
N ASN A 216 -18.99 -13.08 22.64
CA ASN A 216 -20.29 -13.58 22.18
C ASN A 216 -20.22 -15.06 21.77
N ASP A 217 -19.31 -15.39 20.85
CA ASP A 217 -19.24 -16.71 20.23
C ASP A 217 -17.81 -17.24 20.01
N GLY A 218 -16.82 -16.52 20.47
CA GLY A 218 -15.42 -16.92 20.42
C GLY A 218 -14.70 -16.60 19.10
N VAL A 219 -15.30 -15.79 18.22
CA VAL A 219 -14.70 -15.40 16.94
C VAL A 219 -14.86 -13.89 16.69
N LEU A 220 -13.95 -13.31 15.90
CA LEU A 220 -14.06 -11.94 15.41
C LEU A 220 -14.84 -11.94 14.09
N ASN A 221 -16.16 -11.93 14.20
CA ASN A 221 -17.08 -11.99 13.05
C ASN A 221 -18.01 -10.78 12.94
N GLY A 222 -17.87 -9.81 13.84
CA GLY A 222 -18.70 -8.62 13.89
C GLY A 222 -20.06 -8.83 14.54
N GLN A 223 -20.24 -9.90 15.32
CA GLN A 223 -21.49 -10.20 16.00
C GLN A 223 -21.31 -10.15 17.53
N GLY A 224 -21.93 -9.19 18.16
CA GLY A 224 -22.03 -9.11 19.60
C GLY A 224 -23.33 -9.72 20.14
N ALA A 225 -23.45 -9.81 21.46
CA ALA A 225 -24.65 -10.37 22.12
C ALA A 225 -25.98 -9.64 21.79
N GLN A 226 -25.91 -8.43 21.26
CA GLN A 226 -27.08 -7.64 20.87
C GLN A 226 -27.23 -7.48 19.34
N GLY A 227 -26.47 -8.22 18.55
CA GLY A 227 -26.46 -8.18 17.09
C GLY A 227 -25.18 -7.60 16.49
N ALA A 228 -25.26 -7.12 15.25
CA ALA A 228 -24.10 -6.65 14.49
C ALA A 228 -23.34 -5.52 15.20
N LEU A 229 -22.03 -5.62 15.19
CA LEU A 229 -21.11 -4.62 15.73
C LEU A 229 -20.62 -3.69 14.61
N PHE A 230 -20.31 -2.45 14.99
CA PHE A 230 -19.86 -1.41 14.09
C PHE A 230 -18.62 -0.71 14.65
N LEU A 231 -17.74 -0.29 13.75
CA LEU A 231 -16.67 0.65 14.02
C LEU A 231 -16.97 1.96 13.29
N GLY A 232 -17.49 2.97 14.02
CA GLY A 232 -18.07 4.14 13.38
C GLY A 232 -19.32 3.76 12.59
N SER A 233 -19.31 3.96 11.28
CA SER A 233 -20.38 3.54 10.37
C SER A 233 -20.12 2.21 9.66
N GLU A 234 -18.92 1.64 9.81
CA GLU A 234 -18.50 0.41 9.13
C GLU A 234 -19.01 -0.81 9.90
N PRO A 235 -19.80 -1.71 9.29
CA PRO A 235 -20.16 -2.97 9.91
C PRO A 235 -18.92 -3.87 9.99
N LEU A 236 -18.72 -4.46 11.15
CA LEU A 236 -17.62 -5.39 11.36
C LEU A 236 -17.91 -6.77 10.78
N SER A 237 -16.88 -7.42 10.32
CA SER A 237 -16.85 -8.77 9.77
C SER A 237 -15.44 -9.32 9.86
N PRO A 238 -15.19 -10.62 9.66
CA PRO A 238 -13.85 -11.18 9.57
C PRO A 238 -12.95 -10.41 8.56
N GLU A 239 -13.51 -10.06 7.42
CA GLU A 239 -12.82 -9.31 6.38
C GLU A 239 -12.51 -7.86 6.80
N ALA A 240 -13.46 -7.18 7.45
CA ALA A 240 -13.28 -5.81 7.94
C ALA A 240 -12.14 -5.73 8.97
N TYR A 241 -12.06 -6.66 9.92
CA TYR A 241 -10.95 -6.72 10.87
C TYR A 241 -9.61 -6.93 10.18
N ARG A 242 -9.52 -7.94 9.31
CA ARG A 242 -8.29 -8.30 8.61
C ARG A 242 -7.79 -7.18 7.71
N ASN A 243 -8.65 -6.72 6.78
CA ASN A 243 -8.29 -5.71 5.80
C ASN A 243 -8.15 -4.32 6.44
N GLY A 244 -8.98 -3.99 7.42
CA GLY A 244 -8.91 -2.73 8.15
C GLY A 244 -7.55 -2.54 8.83
N ILE A 245 -7.08 -3.56 9.57
CA ILE A 245 -5.78 -3.52 10.24
C ILE A 245 -4.63 -3.57 9.22
N ALA A 246 -4.70 -4.45 8.20
CA ALA A 246 -3.65 -4.56 7.19
C ALA A 246 -3.45 -3.26 6.38
N ASN A 247 -4.55 -2.64 5.94
CA ASN A 247 -4.52 -1.36 5.22
C ASN A 247 -4.00 -0.23 6.11
N ALA A 248 -4.46 -0.15 7.36
CA ALA A 248 -4.00 0.85 8.30
C ALA A 248 -2.51 0.68 8.64
N LEU A 249 -2.03 -0.58 8.71
CA LEU A 249 -0.60 -0.87 8.91
C LEU A 249 0.26 -0.31 7.78
N ILE A 250 -0.18 -0.46 6.53
CA ILE A 250 0.51 0.13 5.38
C ILE A 250 0.50 1.66 5.48
N GLN A 251 -0.62 2.28 5.88
CA GLN A 251 -0.71 3.73 6.06
C GLN A 251 0.24 4.25 7.15
N VAL A 252 0.29 3.57 8.29
CA VAL A 252 1.23 3.90 9.39
C VAL A 252 2.66 3.77 8.88
N ALA A 253 3.01 2.65 8.26
CA ALA A 253 4.35 2.42 7.73
C ALA A 253 4.77 3.41 6.62
N ALA A 254 3.80 3.94 5.86
CA ALA A 254 4.05 4.99 4.88
C ALA A 254 4.39 6.35 5.51
N SER A 255 3.85 6.63 6.71
CA SER A 255 4.12 7.86 7.46
C SER A 255 5.39 7.80 8.30
N GLU A 256 5.96 6.59 8.50
CA GLU A 256 7.21 6.41 9.24
C GLU A 256 8.39 7.12 8.57
N PRO A 257 9.30 7.73 9.34
CA PRO A 257 10.49 8.34 8.80
C PRO A 257 11.34 7.36 7.97
N ALA A 258 11.89 7.83 6.86
CA ALA A 258 12.74 7.03 5.99
C ALA A 258 13.90 6.41 6.76
N GLY A 259 14.11 5.10 6.58
CA GLY A 259 15.18 4.35 7.24
C GLY A 259 14.83 3.73 8.59
N THR A 260 13.63 3.99 9.15
CA THR A 260 13.16 3.21 10.31
C THR A 260 12.78 1.77 9.88
N PRO A 261 12.83 0.79 10.79
CA PRO A 261 12.54 -0.60 10.46
C PRO A 261 11.08 -0.83 10.00
N ALA A 262 10.18 0.05 10.39
CA ALA A 262 8.76 -0.01 10.02
C ALA A 262 8.42 0.77 8.74
N SER A 263 9.36 1.55 8.19
CA SER A 263 9.10 2.44 7.05
C SER A 263 9.01 1.69 5.72
N LEU A 264 8.07 2.11 4.86
CA LEU A 264 7.97 1.63 3.47
C LEU A 264 9.04 2.24 2.54
N SER A 265 9.74 3.27 2.96
CA SER A 265 10.91 3.81 2.24
C SER A 265 12.25 3.25 2.72
N GLY A 266 12.22 2.23 3.60
CA GLY A 266 13.39 1.61 4.21
C GLY A 266 13.73 0.22 3.65
N PRO A 267 14.81 -0.39 4.15
CA PRO A 267 15.27 -1.71 3.71
C PRO A 267 14.26 -2.83 4.00
N ASN A 268 13.35 -2.63 4.95
CA ASN A 268 12.36 -3.62 5.37
C ASN A 268 11.00 -3.47 4.67
N ALA A 269 10.84 -2.57 3.69
CA ALA A 269 9.57 -2.30 3.01
C ALA A 269 8.85 -3.57 2.55
N THR A 270 9.59 -4.49 1.91
CA THR A 270 9.05 -5.79 1.46
C THR A 270 8.53 -6.64 2.63
N ALA A 271 9.25 -6.65 3.76
CA ALA A 271 8.85 -7.40 4.95
C ALA A 271 7.61 -6.80 5.63
N VAL A 272 7.51 -5.47 5.69
CA VAL A 272 6.33 -4.74 6.19
C VAL A 272 5.10 -5.08 5.36
N ILE A 273 5.23 -5.04 4.03
CA ILE A 273 4.14 -5.37 3.10
C ILE A 273 3.74 -6.86 3.23
N ALA A 274 4.71 -7.75 3.30
CA ALA A 274 4.45 -9.18 3.49
C ALA A 274 3.72 -9.43 4.81
N TYR A 275 4.08 -8.70 5.86
CA TYR A 275 3.41 -8.78 7.15
C TYR A 275 1.96 -8.25 7.09
N ALA A 276 1.71 -7.11 6.44
CA ALA A 276 0.35 -6.62 6.22
C ALA A 276 -0.52 -7.66 5.47
N ARG A 277 0.04 -8.30 4.45
CA ARG A 277 -0.65 -9.38 3.72
C ARG A 277 -0.94 -10.60 4.59
N SER A 278 -0.02 -11.00 5.47
CA SER A 278 -0.25 -12.13 6.38
C SER A 278 -1.41 -11.87 7.34
N LEU A 279 -1.56 -10.65 7.85
CA LEU A 279 -2.69 -10.25 8.69
C LEU A 279 -4.03 -10.36 7.94
N ALA A 280 -4.03 -10.07 6.63
CA ALA A 280 -5.24 -10.11 5.81
C ALA A 280 -5.62 -11.51 5.31
N GLN A 281 -4.69 -12.44 5.14
CA GLN A 281 -4.87 -13.66 4.35
C GLN A 281 -4.82 -14.98 5.12
N GLY A 282 -4.47 -15.00 6.39
CA GLY A 282 -4.39 -16.25 7.15
C GLY A 282 -5.76 -16.87 7.46
N PRO A 283 -6.02 -18.16 7.17
CA PRO A 283 -7.13 -18.86 7.80
C PRO A 283 -6.77 -19.10 9.26
N VAL A 284 -7.46 -18.46 10.18
CA VAL A 284 -7.25 -18.61 11.62
C VAL A 284 -8.58 -18.87 12.33
N ALA A 285 -8.53 -19.66 13.40
CA ALA A 285 -9.69 -20.02 14.18
C ALA A 285 -10.42 -18.78 14.73
N LEU A 286 -9.67 -17.75 15.07
CA LEU A 286 -10.19 -16.44 15.52
C LEU A 286 -11.21 -15.80 14.57
N PHE A 287 -11.22 -16.17 13.29
CA PHE A 287 -12.16 -15.71 12.27
C PHE A 287 -13.04 -16.84 11.71
N GLY A 288 -13.25 -17.91 12.48
CA GLY A 288 -14.09 -19.04 12.07
C GLY A 288 -13.49 -19.96 11.02
N ASN A 289 -12.17 -19.92 10.80
CA ASN A 289 -11.46 -20.70 9.76
C ASN A 289 -11.93 -20.44 8.33
N GLU A 290 -12.60 -19.33 8.07
CA GLU A 290 -12.98 -18.94 6.72
C GLU A 290 -11.72 -18.56 5.91
N THR A 291 -11.67 -19.01 4.65
CA THR A 291 -10.65 -18.57 3.71
C THR A 291 -10.99 -17.15 3.26
N PRO A 292 -10.20 -16.13 3.62
CA PRO A 292 -10.49 -14.77 3.18
C PRO A 292 -10.33 -14.66 1.67
N PRO A 293 -11.09 -13.74 1.03
CA PRO A 293 -10.80 -13.37 -0.35
C PRO A 293 -9.35 -12.86 -0.46
N PRO A 294 -8.73 -12.93 -1.64
CA PRO A 294 -7.39 -12.38 -1.84
C PRO A 294 -7.35 -10.93 -1.34
N PHE A 295 -6.34 -10.59 -0.57
CA PHE A 295 -6.14 -9.21 -0.08
C PHE A 295 -6.03 -8.28 -1.28
N ALA A 296 -7.12 -7.62 -1.61
CA ALA A 296 -7.16 -6.55 -2.57
C ALA A 296 -6.86 -5.25 -1.80
N ALA A 297 -5.59 -4.90 -1.73
CA ALA A 297 -5.25 -3.52 -1.47
C ALA A 297 -6.02 -2.65 -2.49
N SER A 298 -6.60 -1.54 -2.06
CA SER A 298 -7.31 -0.63 -2.97
C SER A 298 -6.47 -0.37 -4.21
N PRO A 299 -7.01 -0.55 -5.43
CA PRO A 299 -6.21 -0.55 -6.62
C PRO A 299 -5.51 0.81 -6.81
N LEU A 300 -4.24 0.75 -7.19
CA LEU A 300 -3.55 1.92 -7.72
C LEU A 300 -4.33 2.41 -8.95
N ALA A 301 -4.72 3.68 -8.97
CA ALA A 301 -5.43 4.27 -10.10
C ALA A 301 -4.45 5.06 -10.99
N LEU A 302 -4.37 4.66 -12.27
CA LEU A 302 -3.59 5.32 -13.30
C LEU A 302 -4.53 6.02 -14.26
N ASN A 303 -4.51 7.36 -14.26
CA ASN A 303 -5.30 8.19 -15.17
C ASN A 303 -4.40 8.75 -16.27
N VAL A 304 -4.71 8.38 -17.51
CA VAL A 304 -4.02 8.86 -18.71
C VAL A 304 -5.06 9.52 -19.63
N PRO A 305 -4.90 10.82 -19.97
CA PRO A 305 -5.83 11.54 -20.84
C PRO A 305 -5.93 10.89 -22.23
N ALA A 306 -6.97 11.25 -22.97
CA ALA A 306 -7.08 10.89 -24.37
C ALA A 306 -5.96 11.56 -25.19
N TRP A 307 -5.46 10.84 -26.21
CA TRP A 307 -4.40 11.30 -27.11
C TRP A 307 -4.95 11.62 -28.49
N PRO A 308 -4.27 12.47 -29.28
CA PRO A 308 -4.53 12.58 -30.70
C PRO A 308 -4.35 11.22 -31.38
N THR A 309 -5.10 10.99 -32.46
CA THR A 309 -5.01 9.74 -33.23
C THR A 309 -3.64 9.62 -33.92
N TRP A 310 -3.12 10.74 -34.43
CA TRP A 310 -1.85 10.84 -35.11
C TRP A 310 -1.00 11.98 -34.52
N ILE A 311 0.32 11.81 -34.47
CA ILE A 311 1.28 12.78 -33.96
C ILE A 311 2.56 12.74 -34.77
N HIS A 312 3.34 13.84 -34.72
CA HIS A 312 4.68 13.93 -35.27
C HIS A 312 5.64 14.65 -34.33
N GLY A 313 6.96 14.44 -34.51
CA GLY A 313 8.01 15.15 -33.80
C GLY A 313 8.13 14.78 -32.33
N SER A 314 7.62 15.60 -31.43
CA SER A 314 7.68 15.39 -29.99
C SER A 314 6.30 15.36 -29.37
N PHE A 315 5.98 14.31 -28.61
CA PHE A 315 4.70 14.14 -27.95
C PHE A 315 4.84 14.00 -26.43
N LEU A 316 4.05 14.77 -25.68
CA LEU A 316 4.04 14.71 -24.23
C LEU A 316 3.09 13.63 -23.74
N VAL A 317 3.63 12.50 -23.30
CA VAL A 317 2.89 11.47 -22.57
C VAL A 317 2.76 11.93 -21.13
N SER A 318 1.55 12.16 -20.65
CA SER A 318 1.31 12.64 -19.27
C SER A 318 0.12 11.93 -18.64
N GLY A 319 0.06 11.99 -17.32
CA GLY A 319 -1.02 11.42 -16.55
C GLY A 319 -0.85 11.64 -15.05
N SER A 320 -1.71 11.01 -14.28
CA SER A 320 -1.64 11.00 -12.83
C SER A 320 -1.80 9.61 -12.26
N VAL A 321 -1.13 9.38 -11.15
CA VAL A 321 -1.24 8.17 -10.33
C VAL A 321 -1.90 8.56 -9.03
N MET A 322 -3.01 7.91 -8.70
CA MET A 322 -3.66 8.01 -7.39
C MET A 322 -3.39 6.73 -6.64
N ASP A 323 -2.59 6.84 -5.60
CA ASP A 323 -2.33 5.77 -4.67
C ASP A 323 -3.18 6.03 -3.41
N PRO A 324 -4.06 5.11 -3.01
CA PRO A 324 -4.89 5.26 -1.83
C PRO A 324 -4.09 5.35 -0.53
N PHE A 325 -2.83 4.88 -0.54
CA PHE A 325 -1.92 4.92 0.60
C PHE A 325 -0.90 6.07 0.51
N ALA A 326 -0.99 6.90 -0.53
CA ALA A 326 -0.05 8.00 -0.79
C ALA A 326 1.43 7.56 -0.87
N LEU A 327 1.68 6.30 -1.29
CA LEU A 327 3.03 5.78 -1.43
C LEU A 327 3.71 6.36 -2.69
N PRO A 328 5.05 6.48 -2.68
CA PRO A 328 5.78 6.83 -3.89
C PRO A 328 5.52 5.79 -4.98
N ALA A 329 5.08 6.25 -6.14
CA ALA A 329 4.87 5.37 -7.28
C ALA A 329 5.91 5.65 -8.38
N THR A 330 6.40 4.57 -9.00
CA THR A 330 7.28 4.64 -10.17
C THR A 330 6.44 4.38 -11.42
N VAL A 331 6.57 5.24 -12.43
CA VAL A 331 5.90 5.08 -13.72
C VAL A 331 6.92 4.65 -14.76
N THR A 332 6.63 3.59 -15.48
CA THR A 332 7.40 3.11 -16.63
C THR A 332 6.56 3.23 -17.89
N VAL A 333 7.13 3.77 -18.95
CA VAL A 333 6.51 3.84 -20.28
C VAL A 333 7.27 2.91 -21.21
N THR A 334 6.56 2.05 -21.92
CA THR A 334 7.12 1.22 -22.99
C THR A 334 6.42 1.56 -24.30
N VAL A 335 7.19 1.63 -25.40
CA VAL A 335 6.69 1.75 -26.76
C VAL A 335 7.17 0.54 -27.55
N ASP A 336 6.25 -0.24 -28.10
CA ASP A 336 6.53 -1.52 -28.79
C ASP A 336 7.42 -2.46 -27.98
N GLY A 337 7.23 -2.47 -26.65
CA GLY A 337 8.00 -3.28 -25.73
C GLY A 337 9.37 -2.72 -25.32
N GLN A 338 9.83 -1.61 -25.93
CA GLN A 338 11.04 -0.92 -25.51
C GLN A 338 10.74 0.02 -24.35
N ALA A 339 11.48 -0.13 -23.25
CA ALA A 339 11.28 0.68 -22.05
C ALA A 339 11.99 2.05 -22.21
N TYR A 340 11.26 3.08 -21.83
CA TYR A 340 11.81 4.42 -21.60
C TYR A 340 12.03 4.62 -20.10
N SER A 341 12.96 5.51 -19.75
CA SER A 341 13.41 5.68 -18.35
C SER A 341 12.26 5.79 -17.36
N PRO A 342 12.35 5.11 -16.20
CA PRO A 342 11.34 5.23 -15.16
C PRO A 342 11.24 6.67 -14.69
N LEU A 343 10.01 7.16 -14.57
CA LEU A 343 9.70 8.48 -14.07
C LEU A 343 9.23 8.37 -12.62
N GLN A 344 9.72 9.22 -11.77
CA GLN A 344 9.19 9.35 -10.43
C GLN A 344 7.90 10.14 -10.51
N ALA A 345 6.77 9.48 -10.23
CA ALA A 345 5.47 10.11 -10.24
C ALA A 345 5.05 10.45 -8.82
N ALA A 346 4.78 11.71 -8.56
CA ALA A 346 4.11 12.13 -7.33
C ALA A 346 3.28 13.38 -7.62
N PRO A 347 2.04 13.34 -7.58
CA PRO A 347 0.99 12.45 -8.11
C PRO A 347 0.81 12.52 -9.63
N ALA A 348 1.57 13.36 -10.35
CA ALA A 348 1.51 13.53 -11.80
C ALA A 348 2.84 13.18 -12.46
N PHE A 349 2.80 12.61 -13.65
CA PHE A 349 3.97 12.32 -14.46
C PHE A 349 3.87 12.97 -15.84
N ALA A 350 5.01 13.27 -16.43
CA ALA A 350 5.13 13.75 -17.79
C ALA A 350 6.42 13.23 -18.43
N PHE A 351 6.32 12.76 -19.68
CA PHE A 351 7.42 12.22 -20.44
C PHE A 351 7.33 12.70 -21.90
N SER A 352 8.42 13.25 -22.44
CA SER A 352 8.48 13.67 -23.84
C SER A 352 8.95 12.51 -24.72
N LEU A 353 8.06 11.96 -25.54
CA LEU A 353 8.37 10.93 -26.52
C LEU A 353 8.84 11.60 -27.82
N ASN A 354 10.06 11.29 -28.25
CA ASN A 354 10.55 11.70 -29.55
C ASN A 354 10.09 10.70 -30.62
N THR A 355 9.07 11.06 -31.38
CA THR A 355 8.50 10.19 -32.42
C THR A 355 9.38 10.06 -33.66
N MET A 356 10.35 10.98 -33.89
CA MET A 356 11.28 10.88 -34.99
C MET A 356 12.20 9.65 -34.95
N ALA A 357 12.25 8.99 -33.77
CA ALA A 357 12.97 7.73 -33.60
C ALA A 357 12.11 6.51 -33.90
N LEU A 358 10.81 6.70 -34.17
CA LEU A 358 9.83 5.65 -34.48
C LEU A 358 9.55 5.66 -35.99
N THR A 359 9.14 4.53 -36.53
CA THR A 359 8.66 4.43 -37.90
C THR A 359 7.25 5.03 -38.03
N ASP A 360 6.89 5.49 -39.23
CA ASP A 360 5.49 5.88 -39.44
C ASP A 360 4.57 4.64 -39.33
N GLY A 361 3.44 4.78 -38.61
CA GLY A 361 2.50 3.70 -38.36
C GLY A 361 1.89 3.71 -36.96
N GLN A 362 1.28 2.59 -36.61
CA GLN A 362 0.65 2.41 -35.29
C GLN A 362 1.66 1.78 -34.33
N HIS A 363 1.78 2.38 -33.14
CA HIS A 363 2.66 1.94 -32.07
C HIS A 363 1.86 1.60 -30.82
N SER A 364 2.26 0.55 -30.11
CA SER A 364 1.68 0.16 -28.82
C SER A 364 2.43 0.87 -27.70
N VAL A 365 1.72 1.68 -26.94
CA VAL A 365 2.29 2.35 -25.76
C VAL A 365 1.65 1.76 -24.50
N VAL A 366 2.47 1.23 -23.60
CA VAL A 366 2.02 0.72 -22.31
C VAL A 366 2.64 1.56 -21.21
N ILE A 367 1.79 2.11 -20.35
CA ILE A 367 2.17 2.88 -19.18
C ILE A 367 1.85 2.03 -17.96
N THR A 368 2.85 1.74 -17.15
CA THR A 368 2.72 0.94 -15.92
C THR A 368 3.17 1.78 -14.74
N ALA A 369 2.28 1.98 -13.78
CA ALA A 369 2.60 2.54 -12.48
C ALA A 369 2.77 1.41 -11.47
N ARG A 370 3.78 1.49 -10.61
CA ARG A 370 4.00 0.57 -9.50
C ARG A 370 4.37 1.38 -8.25
N ASP A 371 3.67 1.16 -7.15
CA ASP A 371 3.97 1.77 -5.86
C ASP A 371 5.07 1.01 -5.08
N ALA A 372 5.48 1.57 -3.95
CA ALA A 372 6.45 0.94 -3.04
C ALA A 372 5.90 -0.34 -2.39
N ALA A 373 4.59 -0.53 -2.33
CA ALA A 373 3.93 -1.75 -1.84
C ALA A 373 3.87 -2.86 -2.91
N GLY A 374 4.28 -2.55 -4.15
CA GLY A 374 4.27 -3.50 -5.28
C GLY A 374 2.90 -3.60 -5.95
N LEU A 375 1.91 -2.75 -5.60
CA LEU A 375 0.70 -2.61 -6.38
C LEU A 375 1.03 -2.04 -7.75
N ALA A 376 0.34 -2.49 -8.78
CA ALA A 376 0.58 -2.03 -10.14
C ALA A 376 -0.74 -1.77 -10.87
N ALA A 377 -0.73 -0.71 -11.69
CA ALA A 377 -1.77 -0.43 -12.65
C ALA A 377 -1.13 -0.20 -14.03
N SER A 378 -1.79 -0.65 -15.08
CA SER A 378 -1.30 -0.47 -16.44
C SER A 378 -2.41 0.03 -17.35
N VAL A 379 -2.05 0.92 -18.25
CA VAL A 379 -2.90 1.43 -19.33
C VAL A 379 -2.19 1.20 -20.65
N SER A 380 -2.87 0.57 -21.60
CA SER A 380 -2.38 0.42 -22.96
C SER A 380 -3.11 1.39 -23.89
N ARG A 381 -2.36 2.00 -24.81
CA ARG A 381 -2.86 2.93 -25.85
C ARG A 381 -2.21 2.61 -27.18
N THR A 382 -2.93 2.86 -28.24
CA THR A 382 -2.37 2.87 -29.59
C THR A 382 -2.06 4.32 -29.97
N LEU A 383 -0.89 4.55 -30.51
CA LEU A 383 -0.40 5.86 -30.93
C LEU A 383 -0.05 5.79 -32.40
N GLY A 384 -0.69 6.60 -33.23
CA GLY A 384 -0.32 6.80 -34.64
C GLY A 384 0.84 7.77 -34.72
N VAL A 385 1.94 7.36 -35.31
CA VAL A 385 3.10 8.22 -35.61
C VAL A 385 3.17 8.45 -37.13
N ASP A 386 3.27 9.69 -37.50
CA ASP A 386 3.48 10.11 -38.89
C ASP A 386 4.42 11.30 -38.93
N ASN A 387 5.69 11.03 -39.25
CA ASN A 387 6.73 12.03 -39.36
C ASN A 387 6.97 12.43 -40.86
N SER A 388 6.25 11.80 -41.77
CA SER A 388 6.37 12.03 -43.19
C SER A 388 5.34 13.03 -43.69
N PRO A 389 5.73 14.09 -44.38
CA PRO A 389 4.74 15.02 -44.93
C PRO A 389 3.97 14.39 -46.10
N PRO A 390 2.71 14.83 -46.34
CA PRO A 390 1.89 14.30 -47.41
C PRO A 390 2.53 14.50 -48.79
N ARG A 391 2.25 13.54 -49.67
CA ARG A 391 2.68 13.60 -51.09
C ARG A 391 1.49 13.93 -51.96
N ALA A 392 1.70 14.62 -53.06
CA ALA A 392 0.65 14.95 -54.00
C ALA A 392 1.15 14.97 -55.43
N CYS A 393 0.19 14.74 -56.32
CA CYS A 393 0.36 14.93 -57.79
C CYS A 393 -0.82 15.71 -58.37
N LEU A 394 -0.60 16.35 -59.50
CA LEU A 394 -1.60 17.10 -60.29
C LEU A 394 -2.15 16.20 -61.36
N LEU A 395 -3.49 16.04 -61.45
CA LEU A 395 -4.16 15.26 -62.49
C LEU A 395 -4.82 16.12 -63.55
N VAL A 396 -5.47 17.19 -63.16
CA VAL A 396 -6.22 18.08 -64.05
C VAL A 396 -5.86 19.54 -63.78
N TYR A 397 -5.61 20.28 -64.82
CA TYR A 397 -5.53 21.73 -64.84
C TYR A 397 -6.35 22.27 -66.00
N ALA A 398 -7.43 22.98 -65.70
CA ALA A 398 -8.31 23.58 -66.74
C ALA A 398 -8.46 25.08 -66.46
N PRO A 399 -7.92 25.96 -67.33
CA PRO A 399 -8.13 27.41 -67.22
C PRO A 399 -9.58 27.76 -67.51
N LEU A 400 -10.20 28.50 -66.58
CA LEU A 400 -11.59 28.99 -66.72
C LEU A 400 -11.57 30.48 -66.30
N VAL A 401 -11.34 31.38 -67.28
CA VAL A 401 -11.16 32.81 -67.00
C VAL A 401 -12.36 33.38 -66.24
N PRO A 402 -12.16 34.04 -65.10
CA PRO A 402 -10.92 34.52 -64.49
C PRO A 402 -10.25 33.54 -63.49
N THR A 403 -10.67 32.31 -63.43
CA THR A 403 -10.17 31.29 -62.50
C THR A 403 -9.59 30.08 -63.24
N PHE A 404 -9.06 29.13 -62.53
CA PHE A 404 -8.76 27.80 -63.03
C PHE A 404 -9.33 26.72 -62.09
N ILE A 405 -9.61 25.56 -62.65
CA ILE A 405 -10.04 24.35 -61.92
C ILE A 405 -8.85 23.40 -61.91
N VAL A 406 -8.52 22.87 -60.73
CA VAL A 406 -7.47 21.90 -60.59
C VAL A 406 -7.93 20.76 -59.73
N SER A 407 -7.37 19.59 -59.99
CA SER A 407 -7.54 18.40 -59.12
C SER A 407 -6.30 17.52 -59.18
N GLY A 408 -6.10 16.72 -58.19
CA GLY A 408 -5.04 15.76 -58.11
C GLY A 408 -5.28 14.69 -57.06
N GLN A 409 -4.26 13.89 -56.86
CA GLN A 409 -4.29 12.87 -55.79
C GLN A 409 -3.27 13.23 -54.75
N TRP A 410 -3.54 12.73 -53.56
CA TRP A 410 -2.55 12.79 -52.44
C TRP A 410 -2.38 11.38 -51.84
N GLN A 411 -1.28 11.18 -51.18
CA GLN A 411 -0.95 9.97 -50.41
C GLN A 411 -0.32 10.34 -49.09
N ASP A 412 -0.89 9.82 -48.04
CA ASP A 412 -0.42 10.04 -46.68
C ASP A 412 -0.99 8.96 -45.74
N ILE A 413 -0.20 8.55 -44.70
CA ILE A 413 -0.60 7.47 -43.80
C ILE A 413 -1.63 7.94 -42.76
N SER A 414 -1.54 9.18 -42.31
CA SER A 414 -2.48 9.79 -41.35
C SER A 414 -3.69 10.43 -42.04
N GLY A 415 -3.58 10.66 -43.33
CA GLY A 415 -4.57 11.32 -44.17
C GLY A 415 -4.47 12.85 -44.16
N VAL A 416 -4.81 13.47 -45.29
CA VAL A 416 -4.79 14.93 -45.43
C VAL A 416 -6.09 15.52 -44.85
N VAL A 417 -5.94 16.51 -43.97
CA VAL A 417 -7.06 17.19 -43.29
C VAL A 417 -7.28 18.62 -43.81
N ALA A 418 -6.28 19.23 -44.44
CA ALA A 418 -6.42 20.54 -45.02
C ALA A 418 -5.63 20.67 -46.31
N ALA A 419 -6.19 21.43 -47.28
CA ALA A 419 -5.57 21.74 -48.54
C ALA A 419 -5.83 23.20 -48.94
N THR A 420 -4.82 23.87 -49.51
CA THR A 420 -5.01 25.18 -50.09
C THR A 420 -4.33 25.25 -51.48
N ILE A 421 -4.95 26.00 -52.41
CA ILE A 421 -4.40 26.29 -53.75
C ILE A 421 -4.17 27.78 -53.83
N ASN A 422 -2.92 28.18 -54.02
CA ASN A 422 -2.53 29.60 -54.03
C ASN A 422 -3.04 30.40 -52.83
N GLY A 423 -3.12 29.73 -51.64
CA GLY A 423 -3.67 30.29 -50.41
C GLY A 423 -5.20 30.23 -50.26
N PHE A 424 -5.94 29.77 -51.27
CA PHE A 424 -7.40 29.58 -51.20
C PHE A 424 -7.74 28.17 -50.77
N PRO A 425 -8.78 27.95 -49.95
CA PRO A 425 -9.18 26.61 -49.51
C PRO A 425 -9.48 25.71 -50.70
N ALA A 426 -8.94 24.49 -50.68
CA ALA A 426 -9.28 23.41 -51.60
C ALA A 426 -10.18 22.38 -50.91
N GLN A 427 -10.93 21.62 -51.71
CA GLN A 427 -11.78 20.56 -51.24
C GLN A 427 -11.03 19.23 -51.25
N LEU A 428 -11.26 18.42 -50.20
CA LEU A 428 -10.82 17.03 -50.13
C LEU A 428 -12.01 16.14 -50.42
N SER A 429 -11.87 15.14 -51.30
CA SER A 429 -12.94 14.21 -51.65
C SER A 429 -12.43 12.78 -51.64
N GLY A 430 -13.17 11.92 -50.96
CA GLY A 430 -12.75 10.55 -50.75
C GLY A 430 -11.49 10.48 -49.85
N THR A 431 -10.65 9.48 -50.08
CA THR A 431 -9.47 9.18 -49.28
C THR A 431 -8.17 9.70 -49.86
N ASP A 432 -8.20 10.20 -51.11
CA ASP A 432 -6.98 10.48 -51.90
C ASP A 432 -7.10 11.60 -52.91
N ILE A 433 -8.25 12.31 -53.02
CA ILE A 433 -8.50 13.32 -54.06
C ILE A 433 -8.59 14.71 -53.42
N TRP A 434 -7.88 15.68 -54.00
CA TRP A 434 -8.03 17.12 -53.76
C TRP A 434 -8.49 17.84 -55.04
N TYR A 435 -9.32 18.85 -54.88
CA TYR A 435 -9.71 19.71 -56.01
C TYR A 435 -10.05 21.12 -55.53
N GLY A 436 -9.98 22.07 -56.42
CA GLY A 436 -10.33 23.43 -56.09
C GLY A 436 -10.27 24.38 -57.27
N THR A 437 -10.57 25.63 -56.97
CA THR A 437 -10.50 26.73 -57.90
C THR A 437 -9.67 27.85 -57.28
N ALA A 438 -8.84 28.52 -58.06
CA ALA A 438 -8.14 29.71 -57.64
C ALA A 438 -8.14 30.76 -58.76
N PRO A 439 -7.93 32.06 -58.45
CA PRO A 439 -7.76 33.11 -59.43
C PRO A 439 -6.59 32.81 -60.37
N LEU A 440 -6.77 33.13 -61.65
CA LEU A 440 -5.70 33.02 -62.63
C LEU A 440 -4.57 34.04 -62.26
N SER A 441 -3.43 33.56 -61.81
CA SER A 441 -2.28 34.39 -61.50
C SER A 441 -1.14 34.09 -62.46
N ALA A 442 -0.23 35.05 -62.64
CA ALA A 442 0.93 34.89 -63.53
C ALA A 442 2.03 34.00 -62.90
N GLY A 443 1.83 33.48 -61.68
CA GLY A 443 2.78 32.66 -60.96
C GLY A 443 2.49 31.16 -61.03
N PRO A 444 3.33 30.33 -60.43
CA PRO A 444 3.07 28.87 -60.38
C PRO A 444 1.83 28.52 -59.59
N LEU A 445 1.26 27.37 -59.87
CA LEU A 445 0.22 26.76 -59.04
C LEU A 445 0.89 26.21 -57.78
N VAL A 446 0.46 26.71 -56.63
CA VAL A 446 1.01 26.29 -55.33
C VAL A 446 -0.08 25.54 -54.56
N LEU A 447 0.14 24.26 -54.31
CA LEU A 447 -0.71 23.44 -53.42
C LEU A 447 0.00 23.26 -52.09
N THR A 448 -0.68 23.56 -51.01
CA THR A 448 -0.23 23.22 -49.64
C THR A 448 -1.18 22.23 -49.02
N LEU A 449 -0.64 21.12 -48.55
CA LEU A 449 -1.38 20.06 -47.84
C LEU A 449 -0.91 20.01 -46.40
N THR A 450 -1.87 19.77 -45.51
CA THR A 450 -1.60 19.48 -44.09
C THR A 450 -2.28 18.15 -43.75
N ASP A 451 -1.51 17.23 -43.19
CA ASP A 451 -2.03 15.92 -42.74
C ASP A 451 -2.63 15.97 -41.34
N ALA A 452 -3.15 14.84 -40.87
CA ALA A 452 -3.77 14.72 -39.56
C ALA A 452 -2.76 14.71 -38.37
N ALA A 453 -1.48 14.43 -38.64
CA ALA A 453 -0.40 14.56 -37.68
C ALA A 453 0.12 16.00 -37.57
N GLY A 454 -0.22 16.89 -38.54
CA GLY A 454 0.19 18.27 -38.59
C GLY A 454 1.43 18.52 -39.46
N ASN A 455 1.94 17.52 -40.21
CA ASN A 455 2.99 17.77 -41.20
C ASN A 455 2.43 18.55 -42.38
N VAL A 456 3.24 19.44 -42.93
CA VAL A 456 2.86 20.30 -44.04
C VAL A 456 3.82 20.10 -45.19
N ASN A 457 3.26 19.97 -46.40
CA ASN A 457 4.07 19.98 -47.64
C ASN A 457 3.48 20.94 -48.66
N THR A 458 4.36 21.55 -49.44
CA THR A 458 4.00 22.52 -50.47
C THR A 458 4.57 22.09 -51.82
N PHE A 459 3.71 22.00 -52.80
CA PHE A 459 4.01 21.63 -54.17
C PHE A 459 3.86 22.85 -55.07
N SER A 460 4.74 22.98 -56.05
CA SER A 460 4.69 24.10 -57.03
C SER A 460 4.82 23.55 -58.42
N TRP A 461 3.83 23.87 -59.28
CA TRP A 461 3.83 23.49 -60.68
C TRP A 461 3.81 24.76 -61.56
N PRO A 462 4.63 24.83 -62.63
CA PRO A 462 4.54 25.93 -63.57
C PRO A 462 3.23 25.94 -64.31
N VAL A 463 2.55 27.07 -64.36
CA VAL A 463 1.34 27.28 -65.15
C VAL A 463 1.76 27.44 -66.60
N SER A 464 2.04 26.37 -67.32
CA SER A 464 2.30 26.34 -68.74
C SER A 464 1.22 25.46 -69.42
N PRO A 465 0.76 25.73 -70.63
CA PRO A 465 -0.26 24.91 -71.25
C PRO A 465 0.26 23.47 -71.37
N LEU A 466 -0.26 22.67 -70.52
CA LEU A 466 -0.27 21.22 -70.43
C LEU A 466 0.82 20.44 -71.18
N SER A 467 1.98 20.26 -70.56
CA SER A 467 2.67 18.98 -70.60
C SER A 467 1.97 18.04 -69.61
N ASN A 468 1.66 16.83 -70.04
CA ASN A 468 0.97 15.79 -69.26
C ASN A 468 1.68 15.73 -67.86
N PRO A 469 0.94 15.93 -66.72
CA PRO A 469 1.56 15.87 -65.44
C PRO A 469 2.24 14.51 -65.26
N ALA A 470 3.33 14.49 -64.47
CA ALA A 470 3.99 13.24 -64.16
C ALA A 470 2.99 12.30 -63.49
N PRO A 471 3.02 10.98 -63.78
CA PRO A 471 2.13 10.04 -63.17
C PRO A 471 2.24 10.14 -61.64
N CYS A 472 1.10 10.04 -60.97
CA CYS A 472 1.04 9.95 -59.53
C CYS A 472 1.85 8.74 -59.05
N PRO A 473 2.63 8.84 -57.98
CA PRO A 473 3.42 7.74 -57.43
C PRO A 473 2.55 6.59 -56.95
#